data_9209019ca234684e04905a531126b39f
#
_entry.id   9209019ca234684e04905a531126b39f
#
_cell.length_a   1.000
_cell.length_b   1.000
_cell.length_c   1.000
_cell.angle_alpha   90.00
_cell.angle_beta   90.00
_cell.angle_gamma   90.00
#
_symmetry.space_group_name_H-M   'P 1'
#
loop_
_entity.id
_entity.type
_entity.pdbx_description
1 polymer ?
#
loop_
_entity_poly.entity_id
_entity_poly.type
_entity_poly.pdbx_seq_one_letter_code
_entity_poly.pdbx_strand_id
1 'polypeptide(L)'
;MMRQLLLIGVCLAAASVMVSGAGGESVTTCSGTFAGTVADLAVAANGYCDLEGATITHDLSVGQNAMLIASDTTIGHDLTANKPSSILTGFNTITPLSGGSVRVGHDLIVSGSNAPQFAGLALCDTVVGHDLRVTGTVLTGVLVVGDTSQDFCSYSPSPADRVGHDLIVSNNFAYEFIDVGNNTVGHELVVAGNTTNSLGNYIDVSDNIIGHDATCATNTPPPSKDDPADGPNHTRHNNTCP
;
A
#
# COMPACT_ATOMS: atom_id res chain seq x y z
N MET A 1 7.47 38.90 -22.67
CA MET A 1 7.06 37.98 -21.61
C MET A 1 8.10 36.88 -21.50
N MET A 2 9.06 37.02 -20.59
CA MET A 2 10.17 36.11 -20.37
C MET A 2 9.70 34.97 -19.45
N ARG A 3 9.72 33.71 -19.95
CA ARG A 3 9.55 32.52 -19.14
C ARG A 3 10.88 32.22 -18.41
N GLN A 4 10.91 32.41 -17.09
CA GLN A 4 11.99 31.93 -16.26
C GLN A 4 11.84 30.40 -16.10
N LEU A 5 12.78 29.65 -16.67
CA LEU A 5 12.98 28.25 -16.36
C LEU A 5 13.61 28.17 -14.96
N LEU A 6 12.85 27.61 -14.02
CA LEU A 6 13.37 27.21 -12.71
C LEU A 6 14.06 25.84 -12.89
N LEU A 7 15.39 25.85 -12.93
CA LEU A 7 16.20 24.63 -12.83
C LEU A 7 16.17 24.15 -11.37
N ILE A 8 15.36 23.13 -11.09
CA ILE A 8 15.42 22.41 -9.82
C ILE A 8 16.62 21.46 -9.92
N GLY A 9 17.70 21.82 -9.24
CA GLY A 9 18.88 20.95 -9.11
C GLY A 9 18.53 19.72 -8.25
N VAL A 10 18.48 18.55 -8.87
CA VAL A 10 18.39 17.28 -8.18
C VAL A 10 19.73 17.01 -7.52
N CYS A 11 19.85 17.19 -6.20
CA CYS A 11 20.95 16.66 -5.43
C CYS A 11 20.82 15.13 -5.37
N LEU A 12 21.63 14.43 -6.14
CA LEU A 12 21.85 13.00 -5.95
C LEU A 12 22.57 12.80 -4.60
N ALA A 13 21.80 12.51 -3.57
CA ALA A 13 22.36 12.04 -2.29
C ALA A 13 22.77 10.58 -2.50
N ALA A 14 24.08 10.34 -2.46
CA ALA A 14 24.63 8.99 -2.48
C ALA A 14 24.11 8.23 -1.26
N ALA A 15 23.45 7.08 -1.49
CA ALA A 15 22.97 6.21 -0.42
C ALA A 15 24.16 5.66 0.37
N SER A 16 24.25 5.98 1.65
CA SER A 16 25.23 5.40 2.56
C SER A 16 24.72 4.05 3.06
N VAL A 17 25.29 2.96 2.56
CA VAL A 17 25.02 1.61 3.07
C VAL A 17 25.86 1.41 4.34
N MET A 18 25.23 1.34 5.50
CA MET A 18 25.87 0.93 6.74
C MET A 18 25.64 -0.57 6.96
N VAL A 19 26.69 -1.36 6.83
CA VAL A 19 26.69 -2.79 7.16
C VAL A 19 27.17 -2.93 8.62
N SER A 20 26.28 -3.29 9.53
CA SER A 20 26.62 -3.61 10.91
C SER A 20 26.79 -5.13 11.04
N GLY A 21 28.05 -5.59 11.05
CA GLY A 21 28.35 -7.00 11.17
C GLY A 21 28.63 -7.42 12.62
N ALA A 22 27.92 -8.43 13.09
CA ALA A 22 28.39 -9.42 14.05
C ALA A 22 27.49 -10.65 13.95
N GLY A 23 27.89 -11.67 13.16
CA GLY A 23 27.40 -13.07 13.30
C GLY A 23 25.90 -13.39 13.11
N GLY A 24 25.05 -12.40 12.86
CA GLY A 24 23.65 -12.54 12.42
C GLY A 24 23.53 -12.00 11.00
N GLU A 25 22.55 -12.39 10.25
CA GLU A 25 22.24 -11.80 8.94
C GLU A 25 22.15 -10.28 9.08
N SER A 26 22.97 -9.57 8.31
CA SER A 26 23.07 -8.13 8.42
C SER A 26 21.88 -7.46 7.74
N VAL A 27 21.01 -6.84 8.52
CA VAL A 27 19.90 -6.04 8.00
C VAL A 27 20.47 -4.77 7.36
N THR A 28 20.17 -4.57 6.08
CA THR A 28 20.52 -3.33 5.37
C THR A 28 19.51 -2.23 5.72
N THR A 29 20.00 -1.04 6.06
CA THR A 29 19.10 0.11 6.31
C THR A 29 18.99 0.96 5.05
N CYS A 30 17.74 1.24 4.65
CA CYS A 30 17.44 2.15 3.54
C CYS A 30 17.22 3.57 4.03
N SER A 31 17.85 4.53 3.34
CA SER A 31 17.64 5.97 3.47
C SER A 31 17.80 6.63 2.11
N GLY A 32 16.72 7.15 1.56
CA GLY A 32 16.66 7.66 0.18
C GLY A 32 16.31 6.56 -0.82
N THR A 33 16.82 6.65 -2.05
CA THR A 33 16.52 5.68 -3.12
C THR A 33 17.40 4.43 -2.99
N PHE A 34 16.80 3.26 -3.15
CA PHE A 34 17.50 1.98 -3.15
C PHE A 34 17.07 1.14 -4.35
N ALA A 35 18.06 0.72 -5.14
CA ALA A 35 17.90 -0.20 -6.26
C ALA A 35 19.02 -1.24 -6.17
N GLY A 36 18.69 -2.46 -5.82
CA GLY A 36 19.72 -3.51 -5.65
C GLY A 36 19.15 -4.77 -5.02
N THR A 37 20.06 -5.70 -4.68
CA THR A 37 19.67 -6.97 -4.02
C THR A 37 20.27 -7.06 -2.64
N VAL A 38 19.43 -7.34 -1.63
CA VAL A 38 19.82 -7.57 -0.24
C VAL A 38 19.01 -8.71 0.36
N ALA A 39 19.47 -9.28 1.47
CA ALA A 39 18.70 -10.30 2.20
C ALA A 39 17.53 -9.63 2.92
N ASP A 40 17.83 -8.75 3.87
CA ASP A 40 16.86 -8.03 4.66
C ASP A 40 17.05 -6.53 4.51
N LEU A 41 15.94 -5.79 4.46
CA LEU A 41 15.95 -4.34 4.37
C LEU A 41 15.09 -3.73 5.48
N ALA A 42 15.57 -2.66 6.08
CA ALA A 42 14.81 -1.91 7.07
C ALA A 42 14.75 -0.42 6.69
N VAL A 43 13.56 0.16 6.78
CA VAL A 43 13.38 1.61 6.81
C VAL A 43 13.30 2.02 8.28
N ALA A 44 14.31 2.74 8.76
CA ALA A 44 14.37 3.15 10.16
C ALA A 44 13.18 4.05 10.55
N ALA A 45 12.88 4.13 11.83
CA ALA A 45 11.84 5.05 12.33
C ALA A 45 12.13 6.49 11.88
N ASN A 46 11.09 7.21 11.45
CA ASN A 46 11.13 8.54 10.84
C ASN A 46 11.97 8.61 9.54
N GLY A 47 12.31 7.47 8.95
CA GLY A 47 13.07 7.37 7.72
C GLY A 47 12.20 7.49 6.47
N TYR A 48 12.88 7.59 5.33
CA TYR A 48 12.28 7.56 4.00
C TYR A 48 13.04 6.57 3.13
N CYS A 49 12.33 5.74 2.41
CA CYS A 49 12.90 4.83 1.42
C CYS A 49 12.06 4.82 0.15
N ASP A 50 12.75 4.91 -0.98
CA ASP A 50 12.16 4.79 -2.31
C ASP A 50 12.83 3.59 -3.01
N LEU A 51 12.07 2.54 -3.22
CA LEU A 51 12.52 1.30 -3.85
C LEU A 51 12.18 1.31 -5.33
N GLU A 52 13.20 1.27 -6.18
CA GLU A 52 13.06 1.24 -7.63
C GLU A 52 13.77 0.01 -8.20
N GLY A 53 13.03 -1.03 -8.57
CA GLY A 53 13.61 -2.26 -9.11
C GLY A 53 14.45 -3.04 -8.09
N ALA A 54 14.13 -2.91 -6.79
CA ALA A 54 14.87 -3.59 -5.73
C ALA A 54 14.47 -5.07 -5.59
N THR A 55 15.40 -5.88 -5.10
CA THR A 55 15.14 -7.28 -4.71
C THR A 55 15.57 -7.49 -3.26
N ILE A 56 14.61 -7.71 -2.38
CA ILE A 56 14.82 -8.12 -1.00
C ILE A 56 14.52 -9.62 -0.94
N THR A 57 15.50 -10.46 -0.65
CA THR A 57 15.29 -11.91 -0.75
C THR A 57 14.54 -12.50 0.44
N HIS A 58 14.54 -11.82 1.59
CA HIS A 58 13.75 -12.16 2.77
C HIS A 58 12.77 -11.05 3.13
N ASP A 59 13.00 -10.29 4.21
CA ASP A 59 12.03 -9.40 4.80
C ASP A 59 12.31 -7.91 4.55
N LEU A 60 11.24 -7.14 4.39
CA LEU A 60 11.26 -5.68 4.44
C LEU A 60 10.49 -5.19 5.67
N SER A 61 11.17 -4.44 6.54
CA SER A 61 10.55 -3.83 7.70
C SER A 61 10.51 -2.30 7.59
N VAL A 62 9.34 -1.71 7.89
CA VAL A 62 9.13 -0.25 7.88
C VAL A 62 8.79 0.21 9.29
N GLY A 63 9.65 1.05 9.84
CA GLY A 63 9.54 1.53 11.22
C GLY A 63 8.52 2.65 11.41
N GLN A 64 8.34 3.03 12.67
CA GLN A 64 7.39 4.06 13.08
C GLN A 64 7.66 5.41 12.39
N ASN A 65 6.62 6.06 11.91
CA ASN A 65 6.64 7.33 11.16
C ASN A 65 7.53 7.29 9.91
N ALA A 66 7.97 6.12 9.46
CA ALA A 66 8.72 6.00 8.23
C ALA A 66 7.79 6.03 7.01
N MET A 67 8.34 6.46 5.88
CA MET A 67 7.66 6.44 4.59
C MET A 67 8.35 5.47 3.66
N LEU A 68 7.57 4.62 3.01
CA LEU A 68 8.02 3.73 1.95
C LEU A 68 7.27 4.06 0.66
N ILE A 69 8.04 4.22 -0.42
CA ILE A 69 7.54 4.17 -1.79
C ILE A 69 8.21 2.98 -2.46
N ALA A 70 7.46 2.20 -3.24
CA ALA A 70 8.02 1.04 -3.92
C ALA A 70 7.41 0.84 -5.30
N SER A 71 8.28 0.59 -6.28
CA SER A 71 7.94 0.22 -7.65
C SER A 71 8.89 -0.84 -8.18
N ASP A 72 8.41 -1.71 -9.07
CA ASP A 72 9.21 -2.80 -9.68
C ASP A 72 10.02 -3.64 -8.67
N THR A 73 9.50 -3.77 -7.45
CA THR A 73 10.22 -4.31 -6.29
C THR A 73 9.73 -5.72 -5.96
N THR A 74 10.67 -6.61 -5.64
CA THR A 74 10.38 -7.96 -5.17
C THR A 74 10.88 -8.14 -3.75
N ILE A 75 10.00 -8.62 -2.85
CA ILE A 75 10.27 -9.00 -1.47
C ILE A 75 9.96 -10.49 -1.36
N GLY A 76 10.98 -11.28 -1.02
CA GLY A 76 10.89 -12.74 -1.08
C GLY A 76 9.99 -13.35 -0.01
N HIS A 77 9.82 -12.69 1.14
CA HIS A 77 9.00 -13.16 2.25
C HIS A 77 8.03 -12.08 2.70
N ASP A 78 8.23 -11.38 3.83
CA ASP A 78 7.26 -10.47 4.39
C ASP A 78 7.60 -8.98 4.18
N LEU A 79 6.55 -8.16 3.98
CA LEU A 79 6.60 -6.72 4.21
C LEU A 79 5.82 -6.40 5.48
N THR A 80 6.52 -5.90 6.50
CA THR A 80 5.88 -5.48 7.75
C THR A 80 6.09 -4.01 8.01
N ALA A 81 5.00 -3.26 8.22
CA ALA A 81 5.04 -1.85 8.54
C ALA A 81 4.30 -1.58 9.86
N ASN A 82 5.05 -1.12 10.86
CA ASN A 82 4.51 -0.83 12.18
C ASN A 82 4.47 0.68 12.40
N LYS A 83 3.26 1.25 12.43
CA LYS A 83 2.99 2.68 12.56
C LYS A 83 3.72 3.53 11.50
N PRO A 84 3.72 3.15 10.22
CA PRO A 84 4.35 3.97 9.19
C PRO A 84 3.63 5.32 9.06
N SER A 85 4.30 6.31 8.49
CA SER A 85 3.65 7.56 8.07
C SER A 85 2.93 7.38 6.73
N SER A 86 3.50 6.59 5.83
CA SER A 86 2.91 6.30 4.50
C SER A 86 3.52 5.05 3.91
N ILE A 87 2.69 4.31 3.17
CA ILE A 87 3.12 3.20 2.29
C ILE A 87 2.45 3.42 0.93
N LEU A 88 3.27 3.54 -0.10
CA LEU A 88 2.83 3.69 -1.48
C LEU A 88 3.50 2.60 -2.32
N THR A 89 2.72 1.69 -2.88
CA THR A 89 3.21 0.64 -3.79
C THR A 89 2.65 0.86 -5.19
N GLY A 90 3.40 0.45 -6.21
CA GLY A 90 3.05 0.68 -7.61
C GLY A 90 3.29 2.12 -8.08
N PHE A 91 3.95 2.94 -7.27
CA PHE A 91 4.29 4.33 -7.57
C PHE A 91 5.78 4.48 -7.85
N ASN A 92 6.11 5.39 -8.76
CA ASN A 92 7.48 5.81 -9.01
C ASN A 92 7.56 7.34 -8.85
N THR A 93 8.48 7.82 -8.01
CA THR A 93 8.63 9.24 -7.74
C THR A 93 9.30 10.00 -8.88
N ILE A 94 10.10 9.32 -9.69
CA ILE A 94 10.84 9.95 -10.81
C ILE A 94 9.95 10.06 -12.04
N THR A 95 9.16 9.04 -12.30
CA THR A 95 8.24 8.99 -13.44
C THR A 95 6.85 8.60 -12.95
N PRO A 96 6.04 9.54 -12.47
CA PRO A 96 4.72 9.23 -11.90
C PRO A 96 3.76 8.53 -12.88
N LEU A 97 4.15 8.36 -14.14
CA LEU A 97 3.40 7.66 -15.19
C LEU A 97 3.88 6.22 -15.44
N SER A 98 4.82 5.70 -14.68
CA SER A 98 5.40 4.37 -14.89
C SER A 98 5.67 3.67 -13.56
N GLY A 99 4.66 3.56 -12.70
CA GLY A 99 4.71 2.66 -11.56
C GLY A 99 4.80 1.21 -12.02
N GLY A 100 5.56 0.39 -11.31
CA GLY A 100 5.72 -1.02 -11.59
C GLY A 100 5.25 -1.89 -10.44
N SER A 101 4.92 -3.14 -10.75
CA SER A 101 4.38 -4.12 -9.81
C SER A 101 5.28 -4.36 -8.60
N VAL A 102 4.72 -4.36 -7.41
CA VAL A 102 5.38 -4.80 -6.17
C VAL A 102 4.97 -6.24 -5.86
N ARG A 103 5.94 -7.11 -5.59
CA ARG A 103 5.69 -8.51 -5.23
C ARG A 103 6.17 -8.78 -3.82
N VAL A 104 5.29 -9.32 -2.98
CA VAL A 104 5.56 -9.80 -1.63
C VAL A 104 5.30 -11.30 -1.61
N GLY A 105 6.31 -12.09 -1.30
CA GLY A 105 6.24 -13.55 -1.41
C GLY A 105 5.29 -14.22 -0.42
N HIS A 106 5.10 -13.63 0.76
CA HIS A 106 4.22 -14.15 1.80
C HIS A 106 3.24 -13.09 2.30
N ASP A 107 3.47 -12.38 3.41
CA ASP A 107 2.50 -11.45 3.99
C ASP A 107 2.88 -9.97 3.77
N LEU A 108 1.87 -9.13 3.51
CA LEU A 108 1.97 -7.68 3.60
C LEU A 108 1.13 -7.19 4.78
N ILE A 109 1.78 -6.66 5.81
CA ILE A 109 1.11 -6.23 7.04
C ILE A 109 1.42 -4.77 7.33
N VAL A 110 0.38 -3.93 7.34
CA VAL A 110 0.44 -2.53 7.79
C VAL A 110 -0.41 -2.38 9.04
N SER A 111 0.18 -1.90 10.12
CA SER A 111 -0.52 -1.74 11.38
C SER A 111 -0.27 -0.39 12.05
N GLY A 112 -1.35 0.22 12.56
CA GLY A 112 -1.29 1.35 13.47
C GLY A 112 -0.72 2.64 12.88
N SER A 113 -0.75 2.84 11.55
CA SER A 113 -0.31 4.09 10.93
C SER A 113 -0.98 5.29 11.62
N ASN A 114 -0.20 6.32 11.89
CA ASN A 114 -0.68 7.59 12.40
C ASN A 114 0.00 8.70 11.58
N ALA A 115 -0.57 8.96 10.41
CA ALA A 115 -0.01 9.88 9.42
C ALA A 115 -0.42 11.32 9.71
N PRO A 116 0.49 12.18 10.19
CA PRO A 116 0.22 13.61 10.30
C PRO A 116 0.40 14.27 8.94
N GLN A 117 -0.66 14.76 8.36
CA GLN A 117 -0.74 15.59 7.14
C GLN A 117 -0.48 14.86 5.81
N PHE A 118 -1.52 14.79 4.95
CA PHE A 118 -1.52 14.43 3.51
C PHE A 118 -0.88 13.07 3.14
N ALA A 119 -0.53 12.27 4.12
CA ALA A 119 -0.01 10.94 3.89
C ALA A 119 -1.17 9.96 3.84
N GLY A 120 -1.38 9.39 2.67
CA GLY A 120 -2.29 8.26 2.46
C GLY A 120 -1.53 6.95 2.54
N LEU A 121 -2.29 5.89 2.52
CA LEU A 121 -1.81 4.55 2.28
C LEU A 121 -2.44 4.10 0.96
N ALA A 122 -1.61 3.79 -0.03
CA ALA A 122 -2.10 3.32 -1.32
C ALA A 122 -1.28 2.11 -1.78
N LEU A 123 -1.96 1.00 -1.93
CA LEU A 123 -1.42 -0.24 -2.45
C LEU A 123 -2.01 -0.42 -3.85
N CYS A 124 -1.15 -0.30 -4.87
CA CYS A 124 -1.53 -0.39 -6.26
C CYS A 124 -0.60 -1.37 -6.97
N ASP A 125 -1.12 -2.19 -7.87
CA ASP A 125 -0.35 -3.19 -8.63
C ASP A 125 0.53 -4.06 -7.72
N THR A 126 -0.05 -4.51 -6.59
CA THR A 126 0.65 -5.26 -5.57
C THR A 126 0.24 -6.72 -5.62
N VAL A 127 1.20 -7.61 -5.66
CA VAL A 127 0.99 -9.05 -5.61
C VAL A 127 1.51 -9.60 -4.30
N VAL A 128 0.61 -10.11 -3.45
CA VAL A 128 0.91 -10.71 -2.14
C VAL A 128 0.65 -12.21 -2.20
N GLY A 129 1.63 -13.00 -1.85
CA GLY A 129 1.55 -14.46 -1.97
C GLY A 129 0.59 -15.11 -0.98
N HIS A 130 0.37 -14.53 0.19
CA HIS A 130 -0.52 -15.04 1.23
C HIS A 130 -1.48 -13.95 1.71
N ASP A 131 -1.29 -13.29 2.85
CA ASP A 131 -2.24 -12.33 3.40
C ASP A 131 -1.82 -10.87 3.17
N LEU A 132 -2.80 -10.02 2.85
CA LEU A 132 -2.67 -8.58 2.90
C LEU A 132 -3.54 -8.04 4.04
N ARG A 133 -2.91 -7.34 5.00
CA ARG A 133 -3.59 -6.80 6.17
C ARG A 133 -3.26 -5.33 6.39
N VAL A 134 -4.30 -4.49 6.44
CA VAL A 134 -4.21 -3.08 6.82
C VAL A 134 -5.11 -2.85 8.01
N THR A 135 -4.53 -2.60 9.19
CA THR A 135 -5.30 -2.59 10.43
C THR A 135 -4.93 -1.46 11.38
N GLY A 136 -5.96 -0.84 12.00
CA GLY A 136 -5.78 0.14 13.07
C GLY A 136 -5.05 1.42 12.64
N THR A 137 -5.15 1.80 11.38
CA THR A 137 -4.52 3.02 10.85
C THR A 137 -5.38 4.25 11.11
N VAL A 138 -4.74 5.39 11.33
CA VAL A 138 -5.38 6.71 11.42
C VAL A 138 -4.73 7.61 10.38
N LEU A 139 -5.43 7.87 9.29
CA LEU A 139 -4.93 8.60 8.13
C LEU A 139 -5.64 9.95 7.99
N THR A 140 -4.89 11.01 7.72
CA THR A 140 -5.44 12.33 7.39
C THR A 140 -5.78 12.51 5.91
N GLY A 141 -5.53 11.51 5.10
CA GLY A 141 -5.87 11.41 3.69
C GLY A 141 -6.68 10.15 3.42
N VAL A 142 -6.26 9.37 2.45
CA VAL A 142 -6.96 8.22 1.90
C VAL A 142 -6.34 6.89 2.34
N LEU A 143 -7.16 5.83 2.30
CA LEU A 143 -6.73 4.44 2.30
C LEU A 143 -7.22 3.78 1.01
N VAL A 144 -6.28 3.33 0.18
CA VAL A 144 -6.57 2.68 -1.09
C VAL A 144 -5.89 1.32 -1.14
N VAL A 145 -6.64 0.27 -1.50
CA VAL A 145 -6.15 -1.08 -1.75
C VAL A 145 -6.74 -1.57 -3.07
N GLY A 146 -5.95 -1.60 -4.13
CA GLY A 146 -6.45 -1.60 -5.49
C GLY A 146 -7.11 -0.26 -5.82
N ASP A 147 -7.76 -0.14 -6.96
CA ASP A 147 -8.49 1.09 -7.32
C ASP A 147 -9.45 0.81 -8.49
N THR A 148 -10.73 1.11 -8.30
CA THR A 148 -11.75 0.98 -9.35
C THR A 148 -11.86 2.23 -10.20
N SER A 149 -11.74 3.40 -9.61
CA SER A 149 -11.97 4.69 -10.25
C SER A 149 -10.78 5.15 -11.11
N GLN A 150 -9.61 4.51 -10.94
CA GLN A 150 -8.34 4.92 -11.54
C GLN A 150 -7.88 6.33 -11.12
N ASP A 151 -8.44 6.88 -10.06
CA ASP A 151 -8.11 8.22 -9.60
C ASP A 151 -6.79 8.25 -8.83
N PHE A 152 -6.53 7.22 -8.04
CA PHE A 152 -5.34 7.13 -7.19
C PHE A 152 -4.27 6.20 -7.77
N CYS A 153 -4.67 5.03 -8.27
CA CYS A 153 -3.77 4.07 -8.90
C CYS A 153 -3.64 4.25 -10.43
N SER A 154 -4.14 5.36 -10.99
CA SER A 154 -4.16 5.64 -12.43
C SER A 154 -2.78 5.63 -13.11
N TYR A 155 -1.73 5.73 -12.32
CA TYR A 155 -0.36 5.68 -12.81
C TYR A 155 0.22 4.25 -12.85
N SER A 156 -0.50 3.27 -12.31
CA SER A 156 -0.11 1.86 -12.41
C SER A 156 -0.64 1.26 -13.72
N PRO A 157 0.16 0.44 -14.43
CA PRO A 157 -0.30 -0.28 -15.61
C PRO A 157 -1.41 -1.31 -15.30
N SER A 158 -1.53 -1.73 -14.04
CA SER A 158 -2.59 -2.59 -13.53
C SER A 158 -2.94 -2.14 -12.11
N PRO A 159 -4.00 -1.36 -11.91
CA PRO A 159 -4.37 -0.87 -10.59
C PRO A 159 -4.79 -1.97 -9.61
N ALA A 160 -5.11 -3.17 -10.14
CA ALA A 160 -5.60 -4.31 -9.38
C ALA A 160 -4.52 -4.98 -8.54
N ASP A 161 -4.80 -5.18 -7.26
CA ASP A 161 -3.97 -6.01 -6.41
C ASP A 161 -4.35 -7.50 -6.52
N ARG A 162 -3.40 -8.37 -6.21
CA ARG A 162 -3.63 -9.82 -6.13
C ARG A 162 -3.15 -10.34 -4.80
N VAL A 163 -4.06 -10.94 -4.04
CA VAL A 163 -3.80 -11.51 -2.71
C VAL A 163 -4.07 -13.00 -2.76
N GLY A 164 -3.06 -13.79 -2.44
CA GLY A 164 -3.13 -15.26 -2.57
C GLY A 164 -4.11 -15.91 -1.60
N HIS A 165 -4.31 -15.33 -0.40
CA HIS A 165 -5.21 -15.86 0.62
C HIS A 165 -6.19 -14.78 1.09
N ASP A 166 -5.99 -14.09 2.23
CA ASP A 166 -6.95 -13.15 2.78
C ASP A 166 -6.55 -11.68 2.56
N LEU A 167 -7.54 -10.84 2.19
CA LEU A 167 -7.44 -9.39 2.22
C LEU A 167 -8.24 -8.84 3.40
N ILE A 168 -7.57 -8.23 4.37
CA ILE A 168 -8.18 -7.71 5.59
C ILE A 168 -7.90 -6.21 5.72
N VAL A 169 -8.95 -5.39 5.63
CA VAL A 169 -8.92 -3.95 5.87
C VAL A 169 -9.84 -3.66 7.06
N SER A 170 -9.26 -3.44 8.25
CA SER A 170 -10.10 -3.36 9.45
C SER A 170 -9.66 -2.33 10.48
N ASN A 171 -10.66 -1.73 11.17
CA ASN A 171 -10.46 -0.78 12.25
C ASN A 171 -9.59 0.43 11.83
N ASN A 172 -9.73 0.88 10.60
CA ASN A 172 -9.00 2.03 10.07
C ASN A 172 -9.87 3.28 10.11
N PHE A 173 -9.23 4.42 10.27
CA PHE A 173 -9.83 5.74 10.05
C PHE A 173 -9.11 6.44 8.91
N ALA A 174 -9.84 6.90 7.90
CA ALA A 174 -9.34 7.78 6.84
C ALA A 174 -10.17 9.07 6.83
N TYR A 175 -9.48 10.22 6.75
CA TYR A 175 -10.19 11.51 6.75
C TYR A 175 -10.99 11.73 5.48
N GLU A 176 -10.47 11.28 4.33
CA GLU A 176 -11.13 11.46 3.04
C GLU A 176 -11.97 10.24 2.68
N PHE A 177 -11.38 9.16 2.22
CA PHE A 177 -12.11 7.94 1.85
C PHE A 177 -11.28 6.66 2.07
N ILE A 178 -11.98 5.53 2.02
CA ILE A 178 -11.40 4.19 1.99
C ILE A 178 -11.93 3.52 0.72
N ASP A 179 -11.02 3.08 -0.14
CA ASP A 179 -11.31 2.34 -1.35
C ASP A 179 -10.64 0.96 -1.27
N VAL A 180 -11.43 -0.09 -1.46
CA VAL A 180 -10.98 -1.49 -1.53
C VAL A 180 -11.60 -2.09 -2.77
N GLY A 181 -10.97 -1.84 -3.91
CA GLY A 181 -11.60 -2.13 -5.19
C GLY A 181 -10.69 -2.84 -6.20
N ASN A 182 -11.33 -3.54 -7.14
CA ASN A 182 -10.66 -4.20 -8.27
C ASN A 182 -9.58 -5.23 -7.86
N ASN A 183 -9.72 -5.86 -6.69
CA ASN A 183 -8.77 -6.84 -6.19
C ASN A 183 -9.15 -8.27 -6.59
N THR A 184 -8.13 -9.11 -6.77
CA THR A 184 -8.31 -10.57 -6.86
C THR A 184 -7.81 -11.21 -5.57
N VAL A 185 -8.73 -11.78 -4.77
CA VAL A 185 -8.47 -12.37 -3.45
C VAL A 185 -8.71 -13.88 -3.51
N GLY A 186 -7.73 -14.66 -3.13
CA GLY A 186 -7.79 -16.13 -3.23
C GLY A 186 -8.78 -16.79 -2.28
N HIS A 187 -8.99 -16.22 -1.09
CA HIS A 187 -9.87 -16.78 -0.06
C HIS A 187 -10.87 -15.73 0.45
N GLU A 188 -10.61 -14.97 1.51
CA GLU A 188 -11.58 -14.06 2.12
C GLU A 188 -11.23 -12.58 1.92
N LEU A 189 -12.27 -11.76 1.68
CA LEU A 189 -12.21 -10.31 1.81
C LEU A 189 -12.95 -9.89 3.09
N VAL A 190 -12.25 -9.17 3.98
CA VAL A 190 -12.85 -8.61 5.20
C VAL A 190 -12.62 -7.10 5.25
N VAL A 191 -13.70 -6.33 5.16
CA VAL A 191 -13.69 -4.87 5.33
C VAL A 191 -14.58 -4.51 6.53
N ALA A 192 -13.97 -4.29 7.71
CA ALA A 192 -14.74 -4.22 8.94
C ALA A 192 -14.25 -3.15 9.93
N GLY A 193 -15.19 -2.48 10.61
CA GLY A 193 -14.87 -1.50 11.65
C GLY A 193 -14.15 -0.25 11.15
N ASN A 194 -14.18 0.01 9.86
CA ASN A 194 -13.53 1.19 9.28
C ASN A 194 -14.43 2.42 9.39
N THR A 195 -13.81 3.59 9.47
CA THR A 195 -14.55 4.87 9.62
C THR A 195 -13.92 5.93 8.73
N THR A 196 -14.75 6.74 8.08
CA THR A 196 -14.33 7.97 7.40
C THR A 196 -14.95 9.20 8.06
N ASN A 197 -14.45 10.39 7.74
CA ASN A 197 -15.04 11.63 8.22
C ASN A 197 -16.43 11.82 7.58
N SER A 198 -17.41 12.25 8.38
CA SER A 198 -18.85 12.33 8.04
C SER A 198 -19.26 13.40 7.02
N LEU A 199 -18.32 14.11 6.39
CA LEU A 199 -18.59 15.22 5.47
C LEU A 199 -18.66 14.80 3.99
N GLY A 200 -19.42 13.74 3.68
CA GLY A 200 -19.61 13.26 2.30
C GLY A 200 -18.55 12.28 1.83
N ASN A 201 -17.74 11.78 2.74
CA ASN A 201 -16.72 10.78 2.48
C ASN A 201 -17.34 9.37 2.49
N TYR A 202 -16.75 8.45 1.76
CA TYR A 202 -17.28 7.12 1.51
C TYR A 202 -16.29 6.01 1.88
N ILE A 203 -16.82 4.82 1.98
CA ILE A 203 -16.05 3.57 1.99
C ILE A 203 -16.55 2.81 0.77
N ASP A 204 -15.70 2.70 -0.26
CA ASP A 204 -16.00 1.89 -1.42
C ASP A 204 -15.46 0.47 -1.26
N VAL A 205 -16.28 -0.51 -1.63
CA VAL A 205 -15.87 -1.91 -1.71
C VAL A 205 -16.53 -2.52 -2.94
N SER A 206 -15.84 -2.50 -4.08
CA SER A 206 -16.42 -2.85 -5.37
C SER A 206 -15.45 -3.58 -6.29
N ASP A 207 -15.98 -4.22 -7.32
CA ASP A 207 -15.23 -4.91 -8.39
C ASP A 207 -14.21 -5.96 -7.91
N ASN A 208 -14.31 -6.45 -6.67
CA ASN A 208 -13.41 -7.48 -6.18
C ASN A 208 -13.84 -8.88 -6.64
N ILE A 209 -12.87 -9.71 -7.01
CA ILE A 209 -13.05 -11.13 -7.33
C ILE A 209 -12.51 -11.96 -6.15
N ILE A 210 -13.40 -12.60 -5.38
CA ILE A 210 -13.09 -13.27 -4.13
C ILE A 210 -13.35 -14.78 -4.25
N GLY A 211 -12.35 -15.57 -3.85
CA GLY A 211 -12.39 -17.02 -3.95
C GLY A 211 -13.37 -17.70 -3.01
N HIS A 212 -13.73 -17.06 -1.87
CA HIS A 212 -14.64 -17.61 -0.87
C HIS A 212 -15.66 -16.57 -0.41
N ASP A 213 -15.52 -15.93 0.74
CA ASP A 213 -16.49 -15.00 1.33
C ASP A 213 -16.03 -13.54 1.25
N ALA A 214 -16.99 -12.61 1.09
CA ALA A 214 -16.78 -11.19 1.30
C ALA A 214 -17.62 -10.69 2.49
N THR A 215 -16.97 -10.11 3.48
CA THR A 215 -17.60 -9.62 4.69
C THR A 215 -17.36 -8.13 4.87
N CYS A 216 -18.44 -7.35 4.83
CA CYS A 216 -18.45 -5.94 5.19
C CYS A 216 -19.28 -5.74 6.45
N ALA A 217 -18.66 -5.29 7.55
CA ALA A 217 -19.32 -5.18 8.84
C ALA A 217 -18.87 -3.94 9.63
N THR A 218 -19.80 -3.33 10.38
CA THR A 218 -19.50 -2.26 11.35
C THR A 218 -18.73 -1.06 10.79
N ASN A 219 -18.78 -0.83 9.49
CA ASN A 219 -18.17 0.33 8.86
C ASN A 219 -19.04 1.59 8.99
N THR A 220 -18.44 2.77 9.09
CA THR A 220 -19.13 4.05 9.19
C THR A 220 -18.51 5.09 8.24
N PRO A 221 -19.18 5.53 7.18
CA PRO A 221 -20.52 5.07 6.74
C PRO A 221 -20.54 3.61 6.31
N PRO A 222 -21.70 2.98 6.13
CA PRO A 222 -21.77 1.68 5.50
C PRO A 222 -21.13 1.72 4.12
N PRO A 223 -20.45 0.64 3.69
CA PRO A 223 -19.83 0.60 2.38
C PRO A 223 -20.84 0.81 1.26
N SER A 224 -20.42 1.50 0.23
CA SER A 224 -21.18 1.77 -0.99
C SER A 224 -20.27 1.58 -2.21
N LYS A 225 -20.82 1.73 -3.39
CA LYS A 225 -20.07 1.97 -4.61
C LYS A 225 -20.02 3.48 -4.81
N ASP A 226 -18.84 4.03 -5.02
CA ASP A 226 -18.69 5.47 -5.20
C ASP A 226 -19.08 5.91 -6.62
N ASP A 227 -18.84 5.06 -7.63
CA ASP A 227 -19.23 5.30 -9.03
C ASP A 227 -20.35 4.32 -9.45
N PRO A 228 -21.39 4.82 -10.14
CA PRO A 228 -22.41 3.94 -10.78
C PRO A 228 -21.83 2.97 -11.82
N ALA A 229 -20.63 3.21 -12.31
CA ALA A 229 -19.95 2.32 -13.25
C ALA A 229 -19.28 1.13 -12.55
N ASP A 230 -19.05 1.21 -11.24
CA ASP A 230 -18.41 0.14 -10.47
C ASP A 230 -19.27 -1.12 -10.44
N GLY A 231 -18.62 -2.24 -10.64
CA GLY A 231 -19.25 -3.55 -10.61
C GLY A 231 -19.50 -4.06 -9.17
N PRO A 232 -20.33 -5.09 -9.01
CA PRO A 232 -20.48 -5.76 -7.73
C PRO A 232 -19.26 -6.61 -7.41
N ASN A 233 -19.06 -6.87 -6.12
CA ASN A 233 -18.09 -7.88 -5.70
C ASN A 233 -18.55 -9.28 -6.12
N HIS A 234 -17.64 -10.04 -6.70
CA HIS A 234 -17.89 -11.41 -7.14
C HIS A 234 -17.31 -12.41 -6.15
N THR A 235 -18.17 -13.15 -5.44
CA THR A 235 -17.79 -14.18 -4.48
C THR A 235 -18.31 -15.55 -4.89
N ARG A 236 -17.66 -16.60 -4.41
CA ARG A 236 -18.16 -17.98 -4.61
C ARG A 236 -19.18 -18.41 -3.56
N HIS A 237 -19.21 -17.78 -2.41
CA HIS A 237 -20.05 -18.12 -1.27
C HIS A 237 -20.86 -16.90 -0.81
N ASN A 238 -20.61 -16.40 0.40
CA ASN A 238 -21.40 -15.31 0.95
C ASN A 238 -20.83 -13.95 0.57
N ASN A 239 -21.71 -13.00 0.29
CA ASN A 239 -21.33 -11.61 0.07
C ASN A 239 -22.22 -10.71 0.93
N THR A 240 -21.61 -10.00 1.90
CA THR A 240 -22.26 -8.96 2.69
C THR A 240 -21.79 -7.55 2.34
N CYS A 241 -20.92 -7.43 1.32
CA CYS A 241 -20.50 -6.16 0.74
C CYS A 241 -21.44 -5.71 -0.40
N PRO A 242 -21.47 -4.43 -0.75
CA PRO A 242 -22.31 -3.91 -1.83
C PRO A 242 -21.99 -4.50 -3.20
#